data_4c184e483e11b081a36b9c648e5a8090
#
_entry.id   4c184e483e11b081a36b9c648e5a8090
#
_cell.length_a   1.000
_cell.length_b   1.000
_cell.length_c   1.000
_cell.angle_alpha   90.00
_cell.angle_beta   90.00
_cell.angle_gamma   90.00
#
_symmetry.space_group_name_H-M   'P 1'
#
loop_
_entity.id
_entity.type
_entity.pdbx_description
1 polymer ?
#
loop_
_entity_poly.entity_id
_entity_poly.type
_entity_poly.pdbx_seq_one_letter_code
_entity_poly.pdbx_strand_id
1 'polypeptide(L)'
;MKGPDYLEWTAFRLGDLFVISKGTRLTKAQMIPGEINYIGASSMNNGVTARIGNTDHLFPAGMITVCYNGSVGESFYQPESFWASDDVNVLYPKFDLTEGIALFLQPLFWEAGRPYAYDDKWSKEKMEQTRADAASKARMVLRIGSICRSTWRA
;
A
#
# COMPACT_ATOMS: atom_id res chain seq x y z
N MET A 1 26.14 -24.62 0.41
CA MET A 1 25.34 -23.49 -0.13
C MET A 1 24.97 -22.56 1.03
N LYS A 2 25.65 -21.44 1.16
CA LYS A 2 25.26 -20.43 2.14
C LYS A 2 23.92 -19.86 1.67
N GLY A 3 22.90 -19.92 2.52
CA GLY A 3 21.64 -19.22 2.28
C GLY A 3 21.89 -17.70 2.17
N PRO A 4 20.96 -16.93 1.58
CA PRO A 4 21.09 -15.49 1.47
C PRO A 4 21.37 -14.90 2.86
N ASP A 5 22.39 -14.06 2.93
CA ASP A 5 22.81 -13.42 4.18
C ASP A 5 21.74 -12.39 4.57
N TYR A 6 20.82 -12.76 5.44
CA TYR A 6 19.72 -11.92 5.92
C TYR A 6 20.19 -10.71 6.73
N LEU A 7 21.49 -10.57 6.95
CA LEU A 7 22.07 -9.46 7.70
C LEU A 7 22.20 -8.18 6.86
N GLU A 8 22.04 -8.25 5.53
CA GLU A 8 22.13 -7.09 4.64
C GLU A 8 20.77 -6.42 4.34
N TRP A 9 19.69 -6.86 4.94
CA TRP A 9 18.39 -6.23 4.78
C TRP A 9 18.32 -4.93 5.58
N THR A 10 18.72 -3.86 4.94
CA THR A 10 18.72 -2.52 5.53
C THR A 10 17.31 -1.96 5.57
N ALA A 11 16.91 -1.39 6.71
CA ALA A 11 15.68 -0.60 6.80
C ALA A 11 15.80 0.62 5.87
N PHE A 12 14.80 0.85 5.03
CA PHE A 12 14.73 2.00 4.12
C PHE A 12 13.54 2.90 4.47
N ARG A 13 13.66 4.16 4.14
CA ARG A 13 12.53 5.09 4.24
C ARG A 13 11.63 4.94 3.02
N LEU A 14 10.32 5.01 3.24
CA LEU A 14 9.36 4.94 2.12
C LEU A 14 9.58 6.07 1.10
N GLY A 15 9.96 7.26 1.55
CA GLY A 15 10.30 8.38 0.67
C GLY A 15 11.52 8.15 -0.23
N ASP A 16 12.40 7.20 0.11
CA ASP A 16 13.54 6.83 -0.74
C ASP A 16 13.12 5.93 -1.91
N LEU A 17 12.04 5.17 -1.76
CA LEU A 17 11.53 4.22 -2.76
C LEU A 17 10.33 4.75 -3.55
N PHE A 18 9.58 5.67 -2.98
CA PHE A 18 8.34 6.18 -3.56
C PHE A 18 8.28 7.71 -3.51
N VAL A 19 7.70 8.29 -4.55
CA VAL A 19 7.15 9.64 -4.48
C VAL A 19 5.71 9.50 -4.00
N ILE A 20 5.38 10.14 -2.88
CA ILE A 20 4.07 10.03 -2.26
C ILE A 20 3.22 11.25 -2.60
N SER A 21 2.04 11.00 -3.13
CA SER A 21 1.05 12.02 -3.47
C SER A 21 -0.25 11.78 -2.70
N LYS A 22 -0.84 12.84 -2.20
CA LYS A 22 -2.17 12.75 -1.57
C LYS A 22 -3.26 12.63 -2.64
N GLY A 23 -4.28 11.82 -2.36
CA GLY A 23 -5.49 11.75 -3.19
C GLY A 23 -6.31 13.03 -3.15
N THR A 24 -7.30 13.12 -4.02
CA THR A 24 -8.14 14.30 -4.21
C THR A 24 -9.57 14.04 -3.74
N ARG A 25 -10.08 14.92 -2.90
CA ARG A 25 -11.45 14.83 -2.41
C ARG A 25 -12.46 14.95 -3.56
N LEU A 26 -13.42 14.03 -3.56
CA LEU A 26 -14.57 14.05 -4.44
C LEU A 26 -15.82 13.67 -3.62
N THR A 27 -16.75 14.60 -3.52
CA THR A 27 -17.98 14.33 -2.77
C THR A 27 -18.95 13.49 -3.60
N LYS A 28 -19.85 12.76 -2.93
CA LYS A 28 -20.87 11.96 -3.64
C LYS A 28 -21.69 12.78 -4.63
N ALA A 29 -21.99 14.04 -4.30
CA ALA A 29 -22.74 14.95 -5.18
C ALA A 29 -21.97 15.32 -6.46
N GLN A 30 -20.64 15.26 -6.43
CA GLN A 30 -19.78 15.56 -7.58
C GLN A 30 -19.44 14.32 -8.41
N MET A 31 -19.70 13.13 -7.90
CA MET A 31 -19.44 11.89 -8.62
C MET A 31 -20.37 11.74 -9.81
N ILE A 32 -19.79 11.50 -10.98
CA ILE A 32 -20.48 11.15 -12.21
C ILE A 32 -20.40 9.63 -12.37
N PRO A 33 -21.47 8.90 -12.68
CA PRO A 33 -21.42 7.46 -12.95
C PRO A 33 -20.47 7.13 -14.10
N GLY A 34 -19.69 6.04 -13.96
CA GLY A 34 -18.75 5.61 -15.00
C GLY A 34 -18.01 4.33 -14.63
N GLU A 35 -16.90 4.06 -15.30
CA GLU A 35 -16.14 2.81 -15.18
C GLU A 35 -14.79 2.96 -14.45
N ILE A 36 -14.41 4.16 -14.05
CA ILE A 36 -13.16 4.45 -13.35
C ILE A 36 -13.27 4.05 -11.89
N ASN A 37 -12.30 3.27 -11.40
CA ASN A 37 -12.24 2.89 -9.99
C ASN A 37 -11.98 4.10 -9.11
N TYR A 38 -12.84 4.31 -8.12
CA TYR A 38 -12.65 5.29 -7.06
C TYR A 38 -12.16 4.58 -5.80
N ILE A 39 -10.93 4.89 -5.40
CA ILE A 39 -10.26 4.27 -4.27
C ILE A 39 -10.51 5.11 -3.01
N GLY A 40 -11.16 4.48 -2.05
CA GLY A 40 -11.45 5.09 -0.74
C GLY A 40 -10.71 4.39 0.40
N ALA A 41 -10.96 4.84 1.63
CA ALA A 41 -10.41 4.24 2.85
C ALA A 41 -11.16 2.95 3.19
N SER A 42 -10.85 1.88 2.49
CA SER A 42 -11.44 0.55 2.65
C SER A 42 -10.36 -0.52 2.72
N SER A 43 -10.62 -1.57 3.51
CA SER A 43 -9.80 -2.79 3.57
C SER A 43 -10.29 -3.87 2.60
N MET A 44 -11.35 -3.62 1.83
CA MET A 44 -12.01 -4.60 0.97
C MET A 44 -11.98 -4.18 -0.50
N ASN A 45 -12.21 -5.14 -1.39
CA ASN A 45 -12.41 -4.92 -2.83
C ASN A 45 -11.29 -4.07 -3.48
N ASN A 46 -10.03 -4.36 -3.15
CA ASN A 46 -8.86 -3.61 -3.63
C ASN A 46 -8.94 -2.09 -3.38
N GLY A 47 -9.66 -1.67 -2.34
CA GLY A 47 -9.90 -0.27 -2.01
C GLY A 47 -10.98 0.43 -2.86
N VAL A 48 -11.57 -0.27 -3.83
CA VAL A 48 -12.59 0.30 -4.73
C VAL A 48 -13.91 0.46 -3.97
N THR A 49 -14.32 1.68 -3.73
CA THR A 49 -15.56 2.02 -3.02
C THR A 49 -16.66 2.54 -3.92
N ALA A 50 -16.33 2.95 -5.14
CA ALA A 50 -17.28 3.39 -6.16
C ALA A 50 -16.68 3.26 -7.57
N ARG A 51 -17.53 3.37 -8.58
CA ARG A 51 -17.12 3.56 -9.98
C ARG A 51 -17.64 4.89 -10.49
N ILE A 52 -16.75 5.68 -11.08
CA ILE A 52 -17.01 7.07 -11.45
C ILE A 52 -16.59 7.36 -12.90
N GLY A 53 -17.13 8.44 -13.46
CA GLY A 53 -16.76 8.95 -14.78
C GLY A 53 -15.92 10.23 -14.74
N ASN A 54 -15.60 10.74 -13.55
CA ASN A 54 -14.76 11.93 -13.39
C ASN A 54 -13.31 11.64 -13.82
N THR A 55 -12.69 12.55 -14.56
CA THR A 55 -11.34 12.35 -15.15
C THR A 55 -10.34 13.45 -14.79
N ASP A 56 -10.73 14.45 -14.01
CA ASP A 56 -9.91 15.66 -13.75
C ASP A 56 -8.63 15.38 -12.95
N HIS A 57 -8.63 14.34 -12.08
CA HIS A 57 -7.54 14.00 -11.18
C HIS A 57 -7.29 12.48 -11.15
N LEU A 58 -6.95 11.91 -12.30
CA LEU A 58 -6.63 10.49 -12.40
C LEU A 58 -5.17 10.21 -12.05
N PHE A 59 -4.97 9.12 -11.34
CA PHE A 59 -3.67 8.51 -11.13
C PHE A 59 -3.42 7.40 -12.16
N PRO A 60 -2.17 7.21 -12.62
CA PRO A 60 -1.87 6.18 -13.60
C PRO A 60 -1.95 4.77 -13.00
N ALA A 61 -2.07 3.77 -13.85
CA ALA A 61 -1.92 2.36 -13.47
C ALA A 61 -0.52 2.06 -12.92
N GLY A 62 -0.40 0.98 -12.14
CA GLY A 62 0.87 0.51 -11.62
C GLY A 62 1.33 1.21 -10.32
N MET A 63 0.41 1.90 -9.64
CA MET A 63 0.68 2.56 -8.36
C MET A 63 0.22 1.70 -7.18
N ILE A 64 0.75 2.01 -6.00
CA ILE A 64 0.23 1.49 -4.72
C ILE A 64 -0.60 2.58 -4.05
N THR A 65 -1.78 2.22 -3.57
CA THR A 65 -2.59 3.09 -2.72
C THR A 65 -2.44 2.66 -1.26
N VAL A 66 -2.30 3.61 -0.35
CA VAL A 66 -2.19 3.37 1.09
C VAL A 66 -3.16 4.28 1.82
N CYS A 67 -4.06 3.69 2.60
CA CYS A 67 -4.95 4.45 3.47
C CYS A 67 -4.16 5.09 4.61
N TYR A 68 -4.28 6.41 4.79
CA TYR A 68 -3.65 7.12 5.90
C TYR A 68 -4.66 7.64 6.93
N ASN A 69 -5.94 7.51 6.63
CA ASN A 69 -7.06 7.84 7.50
C ASN A 69 -8.13 6.75 7.36
N GLY A 70 -8.84 6.43 8.42
CA GLY A 70 -9.77 5.31 8.46
C GLY A 70 -9.04 3.97 8.61
N SER A 71 -9.00 3.16 7.57
CA SER A 71 -8.28 1.87 7.56
C SER A 71 -6.77 2.09 7.35
N VAL A 72 -6.10 2.72 8.32
CA VAL A 72 -4.68 3.11 8.21
C VAL A 72 -3.78 1.91 7.94
N GLY A 73 -2.92 2.03 6.93
CA GLY A 73 -1.96 1.01 6.53
C GLY A 73 -2.49 -0.02 5.54
N GLU A 74 -3.79 -0.06 5.27
CA GLU A 74 -4.33 -0.88 4.18
C GLU A 74 -3.81 -0.37 2.84
N SER A 75 -3.23 -1.27 2.06
CA SER A 75 -2.56 -0.93 0.81
C SER A 75 -2.93 -1.88 -0.31
N PHE A 76 -3.03 -1.34 -1.53
CA PHE A 76 -3.43 -2.10 -2.70
C PHE A 76 -2.65 -1.68 -3.93
N TYR A 77 -2.30 -2.66 -4.79
CA TYR A 77 -1.79 -2.40 -6.12
C TYR A 77 -2.94 -2.08 -7.07
N GLN A 78 -2.81 -1.00 -7.83
CA GLN A 78 -3.82 -0.57 -8.78
C GLN A 78 -3.37 -0.88 -10.21
N PRO A 79 -3.95 -1.92 -10.86
CA PRO A 79 -3.54 -2.34 -12.20
C PRO A 79 -4.08 -1.43 -13.31
N GLU A 80 -5.05 -0.59 -13.01
CA GLU A 80 -5.69 0.35 -13.92
C GLU A 80 -5.58 1.78 -13.40
N SER A 81 -5.80 2.77 -14.26
CA SER A 81 -5.92 4.16 -13.83
C SER A 81 -7.13 4.34 -12.92
N PHE A 82 -7.01 5.22 -11.94
CA PHE A 82 -7.98 5.36 -10.87
C PHE A 82 -8.05 6.78 -10.32
N TRP A 83 -9.07 7.06 -9.53
CA TRP A 83 -9.16 8.22 -8.67
C TRP A 83 -8.93 7.80 -7.22
N ALA A 84 -8.09 8.50 -6.47
CA ALA A 84 -7.90 8.26 -5.04
C ALA A 84 -8.56 9.37 -4.22
N SER A 85 -9.29 8.98 -3.17
CA SER A 85 -9.90 9.93 -2.22
C SER A 85 -8.84 10.66 -1.40
N ASP A 86 -9.24 11.72 -0.72
CA ASP A 86 -8.37 12.49 0.18
C ASP A 86 -7.99 11.77 1.49
N ASP A 87 -8.46 10.55 1.70
CA ASP A 87 -8.05 9.66 2.80
C ASP A 87 -6.98 8.63 2.39
N VAL A 88 -6.56 8.67 1.13
CA VAL A 88 -5.63 7.72 0.51
C VAL A 88 -4.42 8.44 -0.04
N ASN A 89 -3.23 7.95 0.28
CA ASN A 89 -2.00 8.35 -0.39
C ASN A 89 -1.70 7.42 -1.56
N VAL A 90 -1.17 7.97 -2.65
CA VAL A 90 -0.73 7.24 -3.84
C VAL A 90 0.79 7.23 -3.89
N LEU A 91 1.38 6.05 -3.99
CA LEU A 91 2.81 5.84 -4.00
C LEU A 91 3.27 5.55 -5.43
N TYR A 92 4.04 6.48 -5.98
CA TYR A 92 4.71 6.35 -7.28
C TYR A 92 6.06 5.66 -7.06
N PRO A 93 6.27 4.44 -7.57
CA PRO A 93 7.53 3.73 -7.37
C PRO A 93 8.68 4.40 -8.13
N LYS A 94 9.86 4.47 -7.49
CA LYS A 94 11.11 4.90 -8.12
C LYS A 94 11.89 3.71 -8.73
N PHE A 95 11.26 2.56 -8.83
CA PHE A 95 11.80 1.29 -9.33
C PHE A 95 10.71 0.55 -10.13
N ASP A 96 11.08 -0.52 -10.80
CA ASP A 96 10.13 -1.36 -11.54
C ASP A 96 9.25 -2.16 -10.59
N LEU A 97 8.07 -1.64 -10.31
CA LEU A 97 7.08 -2.25 -9.44
C LEU A 97 6.27 -3.28 -10.22
N THR A 98 6.28 -4.52 -9.75
CA THR A 98 5.37 -5.58 -10.20
C THR A 98 4.27 -5.81 -9.15
N GLU A 99 3.18 -6.42 -9.57
CA GLU A 99 2.10 -6.81 -8.65
C GLU A 99 2.62 -7.73 -7.53
N GLY A 100 3.51 -8.66 -7.84
CA GLY A 100 4.13 -9.55 -6.85
C GLY A 100 4.94 -8.79 -5.80
N ILE A 101 5.70 -7.78 -6.20
CA ILE A 101 6.42 -6.90 -5.26
C ILE A 101 5.43 -6.09 -4.42
N ALA A 102 4.37 -5.58 -5.02
CA ALA A 102 3.34 -4.84 -4.30
C ALA A 102 2.64 -5.71 -3.23
N LEU A 103 2.31 -6.95 -3.56
CA LEU A 103 1.74 -7.93 -2.60
C LEU A 103 2.70 -8.22 -1.44
N PHE A 104 4.00 -8.32 -1.73
CA PHE A 104 5.02 -8.48 -0.69
C PHE A 104 5.10 -7.26 0.24
N LEU A 105 4.91 -6.06 -0.29
CA LEU A 105 4.98 -4.81 0.48
C LEU A 105 3.73 -4.54 1.35
N GLN A 106 2.57 -5.10 1.00
CA GLN A 106 1.31 -4.87 1.74
C GLN A 106 1.42 -5.10 3.26
N PRO A 107 1.94 -6.25 3.74
CA PRO A 107 2.09 -6.45 5.18
C PRO A 107 3.09 -5.49 5.82
N LEU A 108 4.06 -4.97 5.08
CA LEU A 108 4.99 -3.96 5.59
C LEU A 108 4.30 -2.61 5.79
N PHE A 109 3.45 -2.19 4.86
CA PHE A 109 2.65 -0.96 5.00
C PHE A 109 1.67 -1.07 6.16
N TRP A 110 1.00 -2.21 6.29
CA TRP A 110 0.06 -2.45 7.38
C TRP A 110 0.75 -2.36 8.75
N GLU A 111 1.93 -2.96 8.91
CA GLU A 111 2.71 -2.90 10.14
C GLU A 111 3.24 -1.50 10.42
N ALA A 112 3.74 -0.81 9.38
CA ALA A 112 4.24 0.56 9.50
C ALA A 112 3.13 1.56 9.85
N GLY A 113 1.89 1.28 9.43
CA GLY A 113 0.72 2.10 9.72
C GLY A 113 0.12 1.89 11.12
N ARG A 114 0.41 0.75 11.78
CA ARG A 114 -0.18 0.40 13.10
C ARG A 114 -0.03 1.45 14.21
N PRO A 115 1.08 2.19 14.32
CA PRO A 115 1.22 3.22 15.34
C PRO A 115 0.27 4.41 15.15
N TYR A 116 -0.31 4.57 13.97
CA TYR A 116 -1.16 5.70 13.61
C TYR A 116 -2.64 5.35 13.75
N ALA A 117 -3.43 6.33 14.18
CA ALA A 117 -4.86 6.19 14.43
C ALA A 117 -5.63 7.40 13.87
N TYR A 118 -6.92 7.47 14.14
CA TYR A 118 -7.80 8.52 13.64
C TYR A 118 -7.37 9.93 14.07
N ASP A 119 -6.85 10.07 15.28
CA ASP A 119 -6.38 11.32 15.90
C ASP A 119 -4.90 11.61 15.60
N ASP A 120 -4.14 10.62 15.13
CA ASP A 120 -2.75 10.77 14.68
C ASP A 120 -2.55 10.11 13.32
N LYS A 121 -3.03 10.76 12.27
CA LYS A 121 -3.02 10.25 10.89
C LYS A 121 -1.60 9.99 10.37
N TRP A 122 -1.44 8.93 9.62
CA TRP A 122 -0.20 8.62 8.90
C TRP A 122 -0.07 9.49 7.65
N SER A 123 0.13 10.80 7.84
CA SER A 123 0.19 11.78 6.76
C SER A 123 1.28 11.48 5.75
N LYS A 124 1.23 12.14 4.60
CA LYS A 124 2.25 12.04 3.54
C LYS A 124 3.66 12.25 4.11
N GLU A 125 3.86 13.32 4.89
CA GLU A 125 5.15 13.71 5.47
C GLU A 125 5.67 12.65 6.46
N LYS A 126 4.79 12.13 7.31
CA LYS A 126 5.12 11.04 8.22
C LYS A 126 5.42 9.75 7.46
N MET A 127 4.66 9.45 6.41
CA MET A 127 4.85 8.27 5.57
C MET A 127 6.20 8.32 4.84
N GLU A 128 6.60 9.46 4.30
CA GLU A 128 7.91 9.65 3.65
C GLU A 128 9.07 9.36 4.60
N GLN A 129 8.95 9.68 5.87
CA GLN A 129 9.97 9.45 6.90
C GLN A 129 9.90 8.06 7.54
N THR A 130 8.81 7.32 7.33
CA THR A 130 8.62 5.99 7.91
C THR A 130 9.64 5.01 7.36
N ARG A 131 10.31 4.29 8.28
CA ARG A 131 11.23 3.21 7.94
C ARG A 131 10.49 1.89 7.89
N ALA A 132 10.59 1.21 6.77
CA ALA A 132 10.11 -0.16 6.62
C ALA A 132 11.27 -1.12 6.85
N ASP A 133 11.13 -1.99 7.85
CA ASP A 133 12.08 -3.06 8.13
C ASP A 133 11.59 -4.36 7.49
N ALA A 134 12.08 -4.63 6.29
CA ALA A 134 11.78 -5.87 5.58
C ALA A 134 12.38 -7.10 6.28
N ALA A 135 13.46 -6.94 7.06
CA ALA A 135 14.16 -8.05 7.72
C ALA A 135 13.32 -8.68 8.83
N SER A 136 12.59 -7.89 9.60
CA SER A 136 11.78 -8.42 10.72
C SER A 136 10.63 -9.30 10.22
N LYS A 137 10.09 -9.00 9.05
CA LYS A 137 8.98 -9.76 8.47
C LYS A 137 9.39 -10.87 7.52
N ALA A 138 10.51 -10.75 6.83
CA ALA A 138 11.09 -11.89 6.12
C ALA A 138 11.33 -13.05 7.09
N ARG A 139 11.76 -12.78 8.33
CA ARG A 139 11.84 -13.79 9.40
C ARG A 139 10.47 -14.37 9.77
N MET A 140 9.41 -13.58 9.77
CA MET A 140 8.06 -14.06 10.10
C MET A 140 7.45 -14.88 8.96
N VAL A 141 7.62 -14.45 7.72
CA VAL A 141 7.17 -15.18 6.52
C VAL A 141 7.92 -16.51 6.37
N LEU A 142 9.24 -16.53 6.65
CA LEU A 142 10.04 -17.76 6.64
C LEU A 142 9.63 -18.70 7.76
N ARG A 143 9.28 -18.23 8.95
CA ARG A 143 8.72 -19.05 10.03
C ARG A 143 7.36 -19.65 9.65
N ILE A 144 6.46 -18.88 9.06
CA ILE A 144 5.17 -19.37 8.58
C ILE A 144 5.35 -20.38 7.45
N GLY A 145 6.24 -20.10 6.51
CA GLY A 145 6.58 -21.02 5.41
C GLY A 145 7.27 -22.32 5.87
N SER A 146 8.01 -22.31 6.98
CA SER A 146 8.59 -23.51 7.58
C SER A 146 7.55 -24.35 8.34
N ILE A 147 6.60 -23.70 9.01
CA ILE A 147 5.48 -24.36 9.68
C ILE A 147 4.55 -25.02 8.64
N CYS A 148 4.26 -24.34 7.54
CA CYS A 148 3.43 -24.87 6.46
C CYS A 148 4.07 -26.10 5.78
N ARG A 149 5.41 -26.12 5.65
CA ARG A 149 6.15 -27.26 5.09
C ARG A 149 6.21 -28.47 6.03
N SER A 150 6.18 -28.26 7.32
CA SER A 150 6.18 -29.35 8.30
C SER A 150 4.81 -30.06 8.42
N THR A 151 3.71 -29.40 8.06
CA THR A 151 2.35 -29.96 8.09
C THR A 151 1.97 -30.75 6.84
N TRP A 152 2.74 -30.62 5.73
CA TRP A 152 2.47 -31.34 4.47
C TRP A 152 3.39 -32.57 4.24
N ARG A 153 4.17 -32.97 5.24
CA ARG A 153 4.89 -34.27 5.26
C ARG A 153 4.10 -35.25 6.11
N ALA A 154 3.01 -35.68 5.59
CA ALA A 154 2.39 -36.91 6.04
C ALA A 154 2.48 -37.94 4.94
#